data_b2d404c8822b6e4278ad267aa313500d
#
_entry.id   b2d404c8822b6e4278ad267aa313500d
#
_cell.length_a   1.000
_cell.length_b   1.000
_cell.length_c   1.000
_cell.angle_alpha   90.00
_cell.angle_beta   90.00
_cell.angle_gamma   90.00
#
_symmetry.space_group_name_H-M   'P 1'
#
loop_
_entity.id
_entity.type
_entity.pdbx_description
1 polymer ?
#
loop_
_entity_poly.entity_id
_entity_poly.type
_entity_poly.pdbx_seq_one_letter_code
_entity_poly.pdbx_strand_id
1 'polypeptide(L)'
;LKGDEAMKTAWETGAERVAPEEGSFYGASPWRRIVVGFSGPAANFLFAAASFSLVWLIGFSYQTFDNRVVLESDFPGRPAETSYPAAEAGLATGDYITSMDGNPVETYRDIQEAVAGKPGKPIHVTYRRGDSTGTLTLVPALNRESGVGRIGVYAWIEPVVGAVKKDSAAFIGGIKPGDRILRVDGREIPHTLYLLSAVREAGSSPLRMTLERGGETVETRIIPHVDEAGRPDIGVSFQPRVFSSRKVGPLEA
;
A
#
# COMPACT_ATOMS: atom_id res chain seq x y z
N LEU A 1 35.81 -30.61 1.50
CA LEU A 1 35.50 -31.86 2.18
C LEU A 1 36.67 -32.83 1.97
N LYS A 2 37.11 -33.58 3.01
CA LYS A 2 38.18 -34.60 2.88
C LYS A 2 37.80 -35.59 1.78
N GLY A 3 38.65 -35.80 0.78
CA GLY A 3 38.39 -36.74 -0.32
C GLY A 3 37.85 -36.09 -1.63
N ASP A 4 37.45 -34.84 -1.61
CA ASP A 4 36.93 -34.15 -2.82
C ASP A 4 38.02 -33.90 -3.87
N GLU A 5 39.23 -33.54 -3.43
CA GLU A 5 40.36 -33.27 -4.33
C GLU A 5 40.84 -34.51 -5.08
N ALA A 6 40.90 -35.66 -4.36
CA ALA A 6 41.33 -36.93 -4.98
C ALA A 6 40.31 -37.38 -6.06
N MET A 7 39.01 -37.20 -5.84
CA MET A 7 37.97 -37.54 -6.82
C MET A 7 37.95 -36.55 -7.99
N LYS A 8 38.20 -35.26 -7.74
CA LYS A 8 38.27 -34.24 -8.78
C LYS A 8 39.46 -34.51 -9.72
N THR A 9 40.63 -34.83 -9.13
CA THR A 9 41.83 -35.21 -9.87
C THR A 9 41.64 -36.52 -10.65
N ALA A 10 40.94 -37.52 -10.08
CA ALA A 10 40.64 -38.73 -10.79
C ALA A 10 39.72 -38.56 -11.99
N TRP A 11 38.77 -37.63 -11.89
CA TRP A 11 37.88 -37.31 -13.01
C TRP A 11 38.64 -36.50 -14.12
N GLU A 12 39.48 -35.57 -13.71
CA GLU A 12 40.32 -34.78 -14.66
C GLU A 12 41.37 -35.63 -15.37
N THR A 13 41.91 -36.66 -14.72
CA THR A 13 42.95 -37.55 -15.27
C THR A 13 42.45 -38.82 -15.93
N GLY A 14 41.12 -39.07 -15.90
CA GLY A 14 40.53 -40.32 -16.45
C GLY A 14 40.92 -41.60 -15.73
N ALA A 15 41.36 -41.50 -14.48
CA ALA A 15 41.80 -42.66 -13.69
C ALA A 15 40.61 -43.54 -13.26
N GLU A 16 40.70 -44.84 -13.51
CA GLU A 16 39.72 -45.84 -13.17
C GLU A 16 39.63 -45.98 -11.65
N ARG A 17 38.49 -45.55 -11.07
CA ARG A 17 38.02 -45.74 -9.70
C ARG A 17 39.03 -45.55 -8.56
N VAL A 18 39.09 -44.35 -8.04
CA VAL A 18 39.72 -44.09 -6.74
C VAL A 18 38.79 -44.63 -5.63
N ALA A 19 39.32 -45.52 -4.79
CA ALA A 19 38.59 -45.99 -3.61
C ALA A 19 38.30 -44.81 -2.65
N PRO A 20 37.07 -44.62 -2.20
CA PRO A 20 36.73 -43.51 -1.29
C PRO A 20 37.48 -43.63 0.03
N GLU A 21 38.17 -42.58 0.47
CA GLU A 21 38.80 -42.52 1.78
C GLU A 21 37.77 -42.70 2.91
N GLU A 22 38.12 -43.46 3.96
CA GLU A 22 37.30 -43.58 5.17
C GLU A 22 37.08 -42.19 5.81
N GLY A 23 35.81 -41.82 6.04
CA GLY A 23 35.44 -40.47 6.55
C GLY A 23 35.22 -39.41 5.48
N SER A 24 35.40 -39.73 4.18
CA SER A 24 35.01 -38.85 3.08
C SER A 24 33.51 -38.85 2.80
N PHE A 25 32.98 -37.80 2.18
CA PHE A 25 31.56 -37.73 1.77
C PHE A 25 31.19 -38.92 0.85
N TYR A 26 32.07 -39.30 -0.05
CA TYR A 26 31.85 -40.40 -0.99
C TYR A 26 32.03 -41.80 -0.38
N GLY A 27 32.77 -41.91 0.71
CA GLY A 27 32.88 -43.14 1.51
C GLY A 27 31.73 -43.36 2.50
N ALA A 28 30.89 -42.34 2.70
CA ALA A 28 29.74 -42.46 3.59
C ALA A 28 28.61 -43.27 2.93
N SER A 29 27.79 -43.94 3.75
CA SER A 29 26.58 -44.63 3.26
C SER A 29 25.65 -43.67 2.50
N PRO A 30 24.88 -44.17 1.51
CA PRO A 30 23.97 -43.34 0.73
C PRO A 30 23.03 -42.50 1.59
N TRP A 31 22.54 -43.05 2.71
CA TRP A 31 21.65 -42.32 3.63
C TRP A 31 22.35 -41.15 4.30
N ARG A 32 23.61 -41.28 4.71
CA ARG A 32 24.38 -40.16 5.29
C ARG A 32 24.63 -39.06 4.27
N ARG A 33 24.85 -39.41 3.01
CA ARG A 33 25.01 -38.40 1.90
C ARG A 33 23.74 -37.64 1.68
N ILE A 34 22.57 -38.31 1.71
CA ILE A 34 21.24 -37.64 1.61
C ILE A 34 21.07 -36.66 2.77
N VAL A 35 21.36 -37.08 4.01
CA VAL A 35 21.23 -36.19 5.18
C VAL A 35 22.13 -34.97 5.06
N VAL A 36 23.38 -35.14 4.65
CA VAL A 36 24.31 -34.02 4.45
C VAL A 36 23.83 -33.10 3.32
N GLY A 37 23.37 -33.64 2.18
CA GLY A 37 22.86 -32.89 1.07
C GLY A 37 21.58 -32.07 1.41
N PHE A 38 20.71 -32.68 2.24
CA PHE A 38 19.49 -32.00 2.69
C PHE A 38 19.67 -31.06 3.88
N SER A 39 20.79 -31.15 4.61
CA SER A 39 21.02 -30.32 5.81
C SER A 39 21.00 -28.83 5.52
N GLY A 40 21.54 -28.38 4.38
CA GLY A 40 21.52 -26.97 3.96
C GLY A 40 20.10 -26.44 3.69
N PRO A 41 19.34 -27.06 2.77
CA PRO A 41 17.94 -26.69 2.55
C PRO A 41 17.07 -26.78 3.81
N ALA A 42 17.24 -27.83 4.62
CA ALA A 42 16.49 -28.00 5.87
C ALA A 42 16.82 -26.88 6.89
N ALA A 43 18.10 -26.53 7.06
CA ALA A 43 18.50 -25.44 7.93
C ALA A 43 17.91 -24.09 7.46
N ASN A 44 17.93 -23.82 6.16
CA ASN A 44 17.31 -22.61 5.61
C ASN A 44 15.80 -22.59 5.84
N PHE A 45 15.12 -23.71 5.66
CA PHE A 45 13.68 -23.82 5.94
C PHE A 45 13.36 -23.57 7.41
N LEU A 46 14.11 -24.19 8.32
CA LEU A 46 13.93 -23.99 9.77
C LEU A 46 14.22 -22.56 10.18
N PHE A 47 15.27 -21.95 9.62
CA PHE A 47 15.59 -20.56 9.87
C PHE A 47 14.50 -19.62 9.36
N ALA A 48 13.99 -19.85 8.16
CA ALA A 48 12.88 -19.08 7.61
C ALA A 48 11.62 -19.23 8.48
N ALA A 49 11.25 -20.46 8.85
CA ALA A 49 10.10 -20.71 9.71
C ALA A 49 10.24 -20.02 11.08
N ALA A 50 11.41 -20.10 11.71
CA ALA A 50 11.69 -19.42 12.97
C ALA A 50 11.63 -17.88 12.83
N SER A 51 12.21 -17.33 11.74
CA SER A 51 12.18 -15.91 11.47
C SER A 51 10.77 -15.37 11.22
N PHE A 52 9.98 -16.08 10.42
CA PHE A 52 8.58 -15.72 10.20
C PHE A 52 7.75 -15.82 11.47
N SER A 53 7.96 -16.87 12.27
CA SER A 53 7.29 -17.00 13.57
C SER A 53 7.64 -15.86 14.51
N LEU A 54 8.92 -15.44 14.54
CA LEU A 54 9.36 -14.31 15.35
C LEU A 54 8.73 -12.99 14.90
N VAL A 55 8.71 -12.72 13.59
CA VAL A 55 8.04 -11.54 13.02
C VAL A 55 6.56 -11.55 13.35
N TRP A 56 5.92 -12.73 13.28
CA TRP A 56 4.51 -12.90 13.63
C TRP A 56 4.22 -12.62 15.11
N LEU A 57 5.12 -13.07 16.02
CA LEU A 57 5.00 -12.82 17.46
C LEU A 57 5.22 -11.34 17.83
N ILE A 58 6.17 -10.68 17.19
CA ILE A 58 6.48 -9.26 17.43
C ILE A 58 5.41 -8.36 16.81
N GLY A 59 4.85 -8.78 15.67
CA GLY A 59 3.99 -7.97 14.82
C GLY A 59 4.80 -6.96 13.99
N PHE A 60 4.14 -6.29 13.06
CA PHE A 60 4.73 -5.21 12.28
C PHE A 60 3.75 -4.05 12.17
N SER A 61 4.29 -2.84 12.14
CA SER A 61 3.50 -1.63 11.93
C SER A 61 3.47 -1.30 10.44
N TYR A 62 2.30 -0.95 9.95
CA TYR A 62 2.14 -0.45 8.60
C TYR A 62 1.39 0.88 8.61
N GLN A 63 1.68 1.71 7.63
CA GLN A 63 0.98 2.98 7.46
C GLN A 63 -0.24 2.77 6.58
N THR A 64 -1.38 3.26 7.02
CA THR A 64 -2.63 3.22 6.27
C THR A 64 -3.46 4.45 6.59
N PHE A 65 -4.64 4.55 5.99
CA PHE A 65 -5.59 5.64 6.20
C PHE A 65 -6.82 5.10 6.91
N ASP A 66 -7.65 6.01 7.43
CA ASP A 66 -8.95 5.69 8.00
C ASP A 66 -9.86 5.00 6.96
N ASN A 67 -10.90 4.35 7.45
CA ASN A 67 -11.96 3.73 6.66
C ASN A 67 -12.93 4.75 6.00
N ARG A 68 -12.60 6.05 6.04
CA ARG A 68 -13.33 7.11 5.35
C ARG A 68 -12.96 7.13 3.88
N VAL A 69 -13.94 7.23 3.00
CA VAL A 69 -13.73 7.09 1.56
C VAL A 69 -14.09 8.33 0.76
N VAL A 70 -13.45 8.43 -0.40
CA VAL A 70 -13.78 9.39 -1.45
C VAL A 70 -14.16 8.59 -2.69
N LEU A 71 -15.28 8.91 -3.32
CA LEU A 71 -15.71 8.24 -4.54
C LEU A 71 -14.84 8.63 -5.73
N GLU A 72 -14.46 7.65 -6.50
CA GLU A 72 -13.74 7.87 -7.76
C GLU A 72 -14.60 8.61 -8.80
N SER A 73 -15.92 8.39 -8.78
CA SER A 73 -16.89 9.07 -9.65
C SER A 73 -16.92 10.59 -9.49
N ASP A 74 -16.51 11.10 -8.32
CA ASP A 74 -16.53 12.55 -8.05
C ASP A 74 -15.39 13.32 -8.73
N PHE A 75 -14.49 12.59 -9.41
CA PHE A 75 -13.36 13.22 -10.11
C PHE A 75 -13.67 13.56 -11.56
N PRO A 76 -13.36 14.80 -12.00
CA PRO A 76 -13.51 15.18 -13.40
C PRO A 76 -12.57 14.38 -14.32
N GLY A 77 -13.00 14.17 -15.56
CA GLY A 77 -12.19 13.52 -16.60
C GLY A 77 -12.16 12.01 -16.55
N ARG A 78 -13.04 11.37 -15.79
CA ARG A 78 -13.18 9.91 -15.78
C ARG A 78 -14.01 9.43 -16.97
N PRO A 79 -13.66 8.28 -17.59
CA PRO A 79 -14.45 7.72 -18.68
C PRO A 79 -15.87 7.38 -18.20
N ALA A 80 -16.87 7.81 -18.97
CA ALA A 80 -18.28 7.55 -18.65
C ALA A 80 -18.64 6.06 -18.67
N GLU A 81 -17.84 5.24 -19.34
CA GLU A 81 -18.02 3.78 -19.46
C GLU A 81 -17.44 3.00 -18.26
N THR A 82 -16.80 3.67 -17.31
CA THR A 82 -16.20 3.01 -16.15
C THR A 82 -17.28 2.77 -15.11
N SER A 83 -17.47 1.51 -14.70
CA SER A 83 -18.33 1.18 -13.56
C SER A 83 -17.73 1.67 -12.25
N TYR A 84 -18.54 2.29 -11.42
CA TYR A 84 -18.21 2.78 -10.08
C TYR A 84 -19.12 2.11 -9.03
N PRO A 85 -18.85 0.85 -8.69
CA PRO A 85 -19.76 0.04 -7.86
C PRO A 85 -20.17 0.70 -6.54
N ALA A 86 -19.26 1.44 -5.89
CA ALA A 86 -19.55 2.15 -4.65
C ALA A 86 -20.59 3.27 -4.86
N ALA A 87 -20.42 4.09 -5.90
CA ALA A 87 -21.35 5.16 -6.23
C ALA A 87 -22.70 4.60 -6.71
N GLU A 88 -22.69 3.58 -7.56
CA GLU A 88 -23.88 2.90 -8.07
C GLU A 88 -24.70 2.27 -6.94
N ALA A 89 -24.04 1.79 -5.89
CA ALA A 89 -24.69 1.23 -4.70
C ALA A 89 -25.20 2.29 -3.71
N GLY A 90 -24.86 3.59 -3.89
CA GLY A 90 -25.34 4.69 -3.06
C GLY A 90 -24.38 5.12 -1.95
N LEU A 91 -23.11 4.68 -1.96
CA LEU A 91 -22.08 5.33 -1.13
C LEU A 91 -21.88 6.77 -1.59
N ALA A 92 -21.39 7.61 -0.69
CA ALA A 92 -21.05 9.00 -0.95
C ALA A 92 -19.64 9.31 -0.44
N THR A 93 -19.00 10.30 -1.06
CA THR A 93 -17.75 10.86 -0.55
C THR A 93 -17.92 11.37 0.87
N GLY A 94 -17.03 10.92 1.76
CA GLY A 94 -17.06 11.22 3.19
C GLY A 94 -17.67 10.14 4.06
N ASP A 95 -18.25 9.09 3.48
CA ASP A 95 -18.74 7.92 4.24
C ASP A 95 -17.59 7.17 4.91
N TYR A 96 -17.86 6.66 6.12
CA TYR A 96 -16.99 5.71 6.81
C TYR A 96 -17.54 4.30 6.60
N ILE A 97 -16.77 3.42 5.99
CA ILE A 97 -17.15 2.00 5.87
C ILE A 97 -16.78 1.30 7.17
N THR A 98 -17.77 0.85 7.92
CA THR A 98 -17.58 0.30 9.27
C THR A 98 -17.59 -1.21 9.31
N SER A 99 -18.20 -1.88 8.31
CA SER A 99 -18.20 -3.34 8.19
C SER A 99 -18.35 -3.77 6.73
N MET A 100 -17.75 -4.91 6.37
CA MET A 100 -17.92 -5.59 5.09
C MET A 100 -18.16 -7.09 5.34
N ASP A 101 -19.31 -7.61 4.86
CA ASP A 101 -19.77 -9.00 5.10
C ASP A 101 -19.73 -9.40 6.60
N GLY A 102 -20.08 -8.47 7.49
CA GLY A 102 -20.09 -8.68 8.93
C GLY A 102 -18.73 -8.54 9.62
N ASN A 103 -17.64 -8.43 8.87
CA ASN A 103 -16.30 -8.19 9.44
C ASN A 103 -16.09 -6.68 9.67
N PRO A 104 -15.58 -6.28 10.83
CA PRO A 104 -15.29 -4.88 11.11
C PRO A 104 -14.20 -4.34 10.18
N VAL A 105 -14.36 -3.07 9.77
CA VAL A 105 -13.45 -2.33 8.91
C VAL A 105 -12.99 -1.09 9.67
N GLU A 106 -11.71 -1.02 10.00
CA GLU A 106 -11.12 0.10 10.73
C GLU A 106 -10.23 0.98 9.86
N THR A 107 -9.69 0.40 8.79
CA THR A 107 -8.74 1.06 7.91
C THR A 107 -9.12 0.93 6.44
N TYR A 108 -8.56 1.79 5.62
CA TYR A 108 -8.70 1.69 4.15
C TYR A 108 -8.12 0.38 3.59
N ARG A 109 -7.10 -0.16 4.26
CA ARG A 109 -6.53 -1.46 3.89
C ARG A 109 -7.52 -2.60 4.07
N ASP A 110 -8.30 -2.59 5.15
CA ASP A 110 -9.34 -3.61 5.39
C ASP A 110 -10.38 -3.58 4.25
N ILE A 111 -10.73 -2.39 3.75
CA ILE A 111 -11.60 -2.23 2.58
C ILE A 111 -10.97 -2.90 1.36
N GLN A 112 -9.70 -2.63 1.09
CA GLN A 112 -9.00 -3.21 -0.06
C GLN A 112 -8.93 -4.74 0.04
N GLU A 113 -8.61 -5.29 1.21
CA GLU A 113 -8.52 -6.73 1.45
C GLU A 113 -9.89 -7.42 1.28
N ALA A 114 -10.96 -6.81 1.82
CA ALA A 114 -12.32 -7.35 1.70
C ALA A 114 -12.82 -7.41 0.25
N VAL A 115 -12.39 -6.47 -0.59
CA VAL A 115 -12.83 -6.32 -2.00
C VAL A 115 -11.97 -7.13 -2.96
N ALA A 116 -10.65 -7.22 -2.72
CA ALA A 116 -9.68 -7.73 -3.68
C ALA A 116 -9.99 -9.14 -4.20
N GLY A 117 -10.40 -10.05 -3.33
CA GLY A 117 -10.69 -11.45 -3.66
C GLY A 117 -12.12 -11.72 -4.16
N LYS A 118 -12.95 -10.69 -4.34
CA LYS A 118 -14.40 -10.84 -4.61
C LYS A 118 -14.89 -10.12 -5.88
N PRO A 119 -14.16 -10.10 -7.00
CA PRO A 119 -14.69 -9.50 -8.23
C PRO A 119 -15.95 -10.22 -8.68
N GLY A 120 -16.99 -9.47 -9.01
CA GLY A 120 -18.29 -10.00 -9.46
C GLY A 120 -19.15 -10.66 -8.39
N LYS A 121 -18.72 -10.67 -7.12
CA LYS A 121 -19.50 -11.23 -6.00
C LYS A 121 -20.08 -10.12 -5.14
N PRO A 122 -21.35 -10.21 -4.70
CA PRO A 122 -21.95 -9.20 -3.83
C PRO A 122 -21.25 -9.16 -2.48
N ILE A 123 -21.09 -7.95 -1.95
CA ILE A 123 -20.54 -7.66 -0.62
C ILE A 123 -21.58 -6.80 0.11
N HIS A 124 -21.91 -7.19 1.33
CA HIS A 124 -22.75 -6.39 2.22
C HIS A 124 -21.89 -5.37 2.96
N VAL A 125 -22.20 -4.09 2.82
CA VAL A 125 -21.45 -2.97 3.40
C VAL A 125 -22.32 -2.24 4.41
N THR A 126 -21.77 -2.05 5.62
CA THR A 126 -22.32 -1.11 6.60
C THR A 126 -21.45 0.14 6.58
N TYR A 127 -22.09 1.30 6.51
CA TYR A 127 -21.40 2.59 6.48
C TYR A 127 -22.06 3.59 7.44
N ARG A 128 -21.29 4.60 7.84
CA ARG A 128 -21.73 5.74 8.62
C ARG A 128 -21.58 7.03 7.81
N ARG A 129 -22.65 7.78 7.71
CA ARG A 129 -22.75 9.10 7.06
C ARG A 129 -23.23 10.11 8.07
N GLY A 130 -22.34 10.99 8.54
CA GLY A 130 -22.61 11.84 9.69
C GLY A 130 -22.98 10.98 10.92
N ASP A 131 -24.16 11.22 11.49
CA ASP A 131 -24.67 10.47 12.65
C ASP A 131 -25.55 9.25 12.26
N SER A 132 -25.79 9.05 10.98
CA SER A 132 -26.64 7.96 10.49
C SER A 132 -25.81 6.77 10.05
N THR A 133 -26.29 5.56 10.33
CA THR A 133 -25.73 4.30 9.84
C THR A 133 -26.67 3.73 8.78
N GLY A 134 -26.08 3.27 7.68
CA GLY A 134 -26.80 2.63 6.59
C GLY A 134 -26.15 1.31 6.19
N THR A 135 -26.91 0.49 5.45
CA THR A 135 -26.41 -0.74 4.85
C THR A 135 -26.74 -0.75 3.36
N LEU A 136 -25.86 -1.32 2.56
CA LEU A 136 -26.06 -1.51 1.14
C LEU A 136 -25.35 -2.79 0.66
N THR A 137 -25.65 -3.19 -0.55
CA THR A 137 -24.94 -4.29 -1.21
C THR A 137 -24.30 -3.75 -2.48
N LEU A 138 -23.01 -4.00 -2.66
CA LEU A 138 -22.29 -3.65 -3.88
C LEU A 138 -21.60 -4.88 -4.49
N VAL A 139 -21.33 -4.82 -5.78
CA VAL A 139 -20.62 -5.88 -6.51
C VAL A 139 -19.33 -5.30 -7.06
N PRO A 140 -18.15 -5.71 -6.53
CA PRO A 140 -16.89 -5.20 -7.03
C PRO A 140 -16.68 -5.52 -8.51
N ALA A 141 -16.25 -4.54 -9.29
CA ALA A 141 -15.83 -4.75 -10.66
C ALA A 141 -14.44 -5.38 -10.72
N LEU A 142 -14.16 -6.17 -11.75
CA LEU A 142 -12.82 -6.72 -12.00
C LEU A 142 -11.89 -5.62 -12.53
N ASN A 143 -10.80 -5.34 -11.85
CA ASN A 143 -9.71 -4.58 -12.44
C ASN A 143 -8.90 -5.50 -13.36
N ARG A 144 -8.96 -5.25 -14.66
CA ARG A 144 -8.33 -6.10 -15.68
C ARG A 144 -6.81 -6.07 -15.66
N GLU A 145 -6.20 -5.02 -15.15
CA GLU A 145 -4.74 -4.88 -15.06
C GLU A 145 -4.16 -5.68 -13.90
N SER A 146 -4.80 -5.59 -12.73
CA SER A 146 -4.32 -6.25 -11.50
C SER A 146 -4.99 -7.59 -11.21
N GLY A 147 -6.13 -7.90 -11.85
CA GLY A 147 -6.90 -9.11 -11.59
C GLY A 147 -7.70 -9.11 -10.30
N VAL A 148 -7.71 -7.99 -9.53
CA VAL A 148 -8.41 -7.90 -8.25
C VAL A 148 -9.73 -7.16 -8.37
N GLY A 149 -10.62 -7.34 -7.38
CA GLY A 149 -11.86 -6.57 -7.27
C GLY A 149 -11.59 -5.10 -6.97
N ARG A 150 -12.41 -4.20 -7.50
CA ARG A 150 -12.41 -2.76 -7.18
C ARG A 150 -13.83 -2.25 -7.01
N ILE A 151 -14.02 -1.25 -6.16
CA ILE A 151 -15.32 -0.61 -5.92
C ILE A 151 -15.35 0.88 -6.33
N GLY A 152 -14.23 1.44 -6.76
CA GLY A 152 -14.14 2.83 -7.19
C GLY A 152 -14.14 3.83 -6.04
N VAL A 153 -13.34 3.56 -5.02
CA VAL A 153 -13.11 4.47 -3.88
C VAL A 153 -11.61 4.70 -3.66
N TYR A 154 -11.29 5.86 -3.11
CA TYR A 154 -9.98 6.22 -2.58
C TYR A 154 -10.07 6.47 -1.08
N ALA A 155 -8.95 6.40 -0.39
CA ALA A 155 -8.87 6.83 1.00
C ALA A 155 -9.09 8.34 1.11
N TRP A 156 -9.83 8.75 2.13
CA TRP A 156 -9.90 10.15 2.54
C TRP A 156 -8.60 10.54 3.23
N ILE A 157 -7.86 11.44 2.65
CA ILE A 157 -6.62 11.96 3.21
C ILE A 157 -6.80 13.43 3.51
N GLU A 158 -6.64 13.81 4.78
CA GLU A 158 -6.69 15.21 5.20
C GLU A 158 -5.59 16.00 4.49
N PRO A 159 -5.86 17.23 4.03
CA PRO A 159 -4.89 18.05 3.32
C PRO A 159 -3.88 18.70 4.27
N VAL A 160 -3.28 17.90 5.17
CA VAL A 160 -2.24 18.33 6.10
C VAL A 160 -0.88 17.93 5.56
N VAL A 161 -0.03 18.92 5.34
CA VAL A 161 1.29 18.75 4.75
C VAL A 161 2.19 17.95 5.68
N GLY A 162 2.67 16.79 5.21
CA GLY A 162 3.61 15.94 5.94
C GLY A 162 5.06 16.34 5.71
N ALA A 163 5.42 16.53 4.42
CA ALA A 163 6.75 17.00 4.04
C ALA A 163 6.67 17.89 2.81
N VAL A 164 7.67 18.75 2.66
CA VAL A 164 7.83 19.65 1.52
C VAL A 164 9.16 19.35 0.84
N LYS A 165 9.13 19.07 -0.45
CA LYS A 165 10.32 18.81 -1.26
C LYS A 165 11.11 20.12 -1.40
N LYS A 166 12.41 20.07 -1.14
CA LYS A 166 13.31 21.20 -1.33
C LYS A 166 13.24 21.71 -2.77
N ASP A 167 13.30 23.03 -2.94
CA ASP A 167 13.26 23.74 -4.22
C ASP A 167 11.96 23.51 -5.05
N SER A 168 10.90 22.98 -4.42
CA SER A 168 9.58 22.83 -5.03
C SER A 168 8.76 24.13 -4.98
N ALA A 169 7.64 24.16 -5.74
CA ALA A 169 6.69 25.28 -5.70
C ALA A 169 6.18 25.58 -4.28
N ALA A 170 5.85 24.55 -3.52
CA ALA A 170 5.44 24.66 -2.13
C ALA A 170 6.55 25.21 -1.22
N PHE A 171 7.80 24.77 -1.43
CA PHE A 171 8.96 25.29 -0.68
C PHE A 171 9.18 26.78 -0.94
N ILE A 172 9.17 27.19 -2.22
CA ILE A 172 9.31 28.58 -2.63
C ILE A 172 8.15 29.45 -2.12
N GLY A 173 6.94 28.91 -2.12
CA GLY A 173 5.75 29.54 -1.55
C GLY A 173 5.70 29.58 -0.03
N GLY A 174 6.71 29.02 0.68
CA GLY A 174 6.79 29.05 2.13
C GLY A 174 5.81 28.10 2.85
N ILE A 175 5.29 27.09 2.15
CA ILE A 175 4.51 26.02 2.75
C ILE A 175 5.42 25.17 3.65
N LYS A 176 4.94 24.75 4.81
CA LYS A 176 5.71 24.01 5.82
C LYS A 176 5.01 22.71 6.21
N PRO A 177 5.74 21.71 6.69
CA PRO A 177 5.14 20.56 7.35
C PRO A 177 4.23 21.00 8.50
N GLY A 178 3.05 20.37 8.61
CA GLY A 178 2.02 20.71 9.57
C GLY A 178 0.97 21.72 9.05
N ASP A 179 1.20 22.42 7.94
CA ASP A 179 0.20 23.28 7.36
C ASP A 179 -1.01 22.47 6.89
N ARG A 180 -2.23 22.94 7.18
CA ARG A 180 -3.47 22.40 6.62
C ARG A 180 -3.88 23.29 5.46
N ILE A 181 -4.07 22.74 4.28
CA ILE A 181 -4.54 23.48 3.11
C ILE A 181 -6.07 23.61 3.22
N LEU A 182 -6.56 24.83 3.42
CA LEU A 182 -7.99 25.11 3.57
C LEU A 182 -8.67 25.40 2.24
N ARG A 183 -8.04 26.25 1.41
CA ARG A 183 -8.60 26.69 0.13
C ARG A 183 -7.54 26.81 -0.95
N VAL A 184 -7.97 26.62 -2.19
CA VAL A 184 -7.20 26.91 -3.40
C VAL A 184 -8.09 27.74 -4.34
N ASP A 185 -7.65 28.93 -4.73
CA ASP A 185 -8.40 29.91 -5.52
C ASP A 185 -9.83 30.14 -5.00
N GLY A 186 -9.98 30.19 -3.67
CA GLY A 186 -11.23 30.39 -2.96
C GLY A 186 -12.11 29.14 -2.80
N ARG A 187 -11.79 28.01 -3.46
CA ARG A 187 -12.50 26.74 -3.33
C ARG A 187 -11.98 25.98 -2.10
N GLU A 188 -12.87 25.44 -1.30
CA GLU A 188 -12.51 24.62 -0.13
C GLU A 188 -11.86 23.30 -0.56
N ILE A 189 -10.86 22.88 0.21
CA ILE A 189 -10.12 21.65 0.00
C ILE A 189 -10.41 20.67 1.15
N PRO A 190 -11.48 19.88 1.05
CA PRO A 190 -11.85 18.95 2.12
C PRO A 190 -10.92 17.76 2.25
N HIS A 191 -10.25 17.34 1.17
CA HIS A 191 -9.31 16.22 1.14
C HIS A 191 -8.29 16.39 0.01
N THR A 192 -7.19 15.62 0.07
CA THR A 192 -6.04 15.77 -0.84
C THR A 192 -6.38 15.57 -2.32
N LEU A 193 -7.37 14.74 -2.64
CA LEU A 193 -7.75 14.52 -4.03
C LEU A 193 -8.40 15.77 -4.68
N TYR A 194 -9.11 16.59 -3.90
CA TYR A 194 -9.59 17.91 -4.37
C TYR A 194 -8.42 18.84 -4.68
N LEU A 195 -7.39 18.84 -3.83
CA LEU A 195 -6.17 19.58 -4.09
C LEU A 195 -5.48 19.11 -5.37
N LEU A 196 -5.37 17.80 -5.56
CA LEU A 196 -4.76 17.21 -6.74
C LEU A 196 -5.50 17.63 -8.02
N SER A 197 -6.84 17.66 -7.98
CA SER A 197 -7.64 18.18 -9.11
C SER A 197 -7.38 19.65 -9.38
N ALA A 198 -7.37 20.49 -8.33
CA ALA A 198 -7.11 21.91 -8.46
C ALA A 198 -5.71 22.20 -9.04
N VAL A 199 -4.68 21.47 -8.57
CA VAL A 199 -3.32 21.58 -9.10
C VAL A 199 -3.25 21.13 -10.56
N ARG A 200 -3.96 20.06 -10.91
CA ARG A 200 -4.01 19.56 -12.30
C ARG A 200 -4.73 20.53 -13.24
N GLU A 201 -5.85 21.10 -12.81
CA GLU A 201 -6.60 22.11 -13.57
C GLU A 201 -5.77 23.37 -13.82
N ALA A 202 -4.98 23.80 -12.83
CA ALA A 202 -4.13 24.97 -12.94
C ALA A 202 -2.96 24.79 -13.91
N GLY A 203 -2.46 23.56 -14.08
CA GLY A 203 -1.27 23.31 -14.90
C GLY A 203 -0.06 24.07 -14.35
N SER A 204 0.43 25.07 -15.10
CA SER A 204 1.51 25.99 -14.69
C SER A 204 0.99 27.37 -14.26
N SER A 205 -0.32 27.54 -14.12
CA SER A 205 -0.90 28.81 -13.67
C SER A 205 -0.71 29.02 -12.17
N PRO A 206 -0.54 30.27 -11.71
CA PRO A 206 -0.39 30.55 -10.29
C PRO A 206 -1.65 30.21 -9.50
N LEU A 207 -1.49 29.49 -8.38
CA LEU A 207 -2.55 29.15 -7.43
C LEU A 207 -2.43 30.01 -6.17
N ARG A 208 -3.54 30.59 -5.73
CA ARG A 208 -3.65 31.22 -4.41
C ARG A 208 -4.10 30.18 -3.41
N MET A 209 -3.31 29.97 -2.36
CA MET A 209 -3.61 29.00 -1.32
C MET A 209 -3.85 29.68 0.02
N THR A 210 -4.89 29.26 0.72
CA THR A 210 -5.15 29.63 2.10
C THR A 210 -4.83 28.42 2.97
N LEU A 211 -3.94 28.60 3.93
CA LEU A 211 -3.43 27.57 4.82
C LEU A 211 -3.79 27.91 6.25
N GLU A 212 -3.92 26.90 7.10
CA GLU A 212 -3.92 26.99 8.55
C GLU A 212 -2.55 26.53 9.08
N ARG A 213 -1.90 27.38 9.84
CA ARG A 213 -0.59 27.11 10.48
C ARG A 213 -0.65 27.50 11.93
N GLY A 214 -0.65 26.53 12.85
CA GLY A 214 -0.67 26.81 14.29
C GLY A 214 -1.91 27.57 14.76
N GLY A 215 -3.06 27.42 14.07
CA GLY A 215 -4.31 28.13 14.37
C GLY A 215 -4.44 29.49 13.65
N GLU A 216 -3.41 29.94 12.94
CA GLU A 216 -3.43 31.19 12.14
C GLU A 216 -3.68 30.88 10.66
N THR A 217 -4.37 31.79 10.00
CA THR A 217 -4.57 31.72 8.55
C THR A 217 -3.41 32.38 7.82
N VAL A 218 -2.78 31.64 6.91
CA VAL A 218 -1.68 32.10 6.07
C VAL A 218 -2.10 32.03 4.61
N GLU A 219 -1.92 33.13 3.88
CA GLU A 219 -2.12 33.15 2.43
C GLU A 219 -0.77 33.07 1.71
N THR A 220 -0.72 32.25 0.66
CA THR A 220 0.46 32.15 -0.21
C THR A 220 0.06 31.98 -1.65
N ARG A 221 1.01 32.21 -2.55
CA ARG A 221 0.84 32.00 -3.99
C ARG A 221 1.94 31.10 -4.49
N ILE A 222 1.58 30.03 -5.17
CA ILE A 222 2.51 29.07 -5.74
C ILE A 222 2.25 28.88 -7.22
N ILE A 223 3.28 28.47 -7.96
CA ILE A 223 3.17 28.09 -9.37
C ILE A 223 3.57 26.63 -9.44
N PRO A 224 2.64 25.70 -9.76
CA PRO A 224 2.99 24.29 -9.87
C PRO A 224 4.10 24.07 -10.90
N HIS A 225 5.00 23.15 -10.60
CA HIS A 225 5.99 22.68 -11.55
C HIS A 225 5.37 21.56 -12.39
N VAL A 226 5.59 21.58 -13.70
CA VAL A 226 5.14 20.50 -14.58
C VAL A 226 6.32 19.56 -14.81
N ASP A 227 6.15 18.28 -14.46
CA ASP A 227 7.16 17.25 -14.64
C ASP A 227 7.35 16.88 -16.13
N GLU A 228 8.35 16.05 -16.43
CA GLU A 228 8.64 15.59 -17.80
C GLU A 228 7.48 14.82 -18.45
N ALA A 229 6.59 14.27 -17.66
CA ALA A 229 5.36 13.59 -18.12
C ALA A 229 4.16 14.54 -18.27
N GLY A 230 4.37 15.85 -18.13
CA GLY A 230 3.31 16.85 -18.24
C GLY A 230 2.38 16.93 -17.02
N ARG A 231 2.77 16.39 -15.87
CA ARG A 231 1.95 16.36 -14.66
C ARG A 231 2.33 17.52 -13.74
N PRO A 232 1.37 18.40 -13.39
CA PRO A 232 1.59 19.46 -12.42
C PRO A 232 1.84 18.88 -11.02
N ASP A 233 2.86 19.37 -10.33
CA ASP A 233 3.23 19.01 -8.97
C ASP A 233 3.61 20.28 -8.18
N ILE A 234 3.25 20.31 -6.92
CA ILE A 234 3.62 21.37 -5.99
C ILE A 234 4.71 20.97 -5.01
N GLY A 235 5.06 19.69 -4.96
CA GLY A 235 6.13 19.13 -4.15
C GLY A 235 5.80 18.98 -2.67
N VAL A 236 4.56 18.60 -2.35
CA VAL A 236 4.16 18.23 -0.98
C VAL A 236 3.82 16.75 -0.90
N SER A 237 4.06 16.15 0.27
CA SER A 237 3.50 14.87 0.67
C SER A 237 2.58 15.08 1.86
N PHE A 238 1.56 14.22 1.99
CA PHE A 238 0.60 14.27 3.08
C PHE A 238 0.88 13.18 4.11
N GLN A 239 0.53 13.47 5.36
CA GLN A 239 0.77 12.51 6.44
C GLN A 239 -0.25 11.37 6.36
N PRO A 240 0.20 10.11 6.22
CA PRO A 240 -0.65 8.97 6.50
C PRO A 240 -0.93 8.91 8.02
N ARG A 241 -2.12 8.48 8.42
CA ARG A 241 -2.30 8.10 9.82
C ARG A 241 -1.55 6.79 10.07
N VAL A 242 -0.75 6.75 11.12
CA VAL A 242 -0.06 5.53 11.54
C VAL A 242 -1.04 4.76 12.42
N PHE A 243 -1.51 3.62 11.92
CA PHE A 243 -2.21 2.66 12.75
C PHE A 243 -1.19 1.65 13.27
N SER A 244 -1.16 1.48 14.57
CA SER A 244 -0.30 0.48 15.19
C SER A 244 -0.71 -0.91 14.70
N SER A 245 0.28 -1.76 14.50
CA SER A 245 0.12 -3.15 14.05
C SER A 245 -0.99 -3.87 14.80
N ARG A 246 -1.92 -4.45 14.06
CA ARG A 246 -2.75 -5.53 14.57
C ARG A 246 -1.80 -6.67 14.93
N LYS A 247 -1.69 -7.03 16.21
CA LYS A 247 -1.10 -8.30 16.60
C LYS A 247 -2.05 -9.37 16.13
N VAL A 248 -1.78 -9.93 14.97
CA VAL A 248 -2.51 -11.13 14.51
C VAL A 248 -1.99 -12.25 15.36
N GLY A 249 -2.78 -12.66 16.35
CA GLY A 249 -2.46 -13.82 17.16
C GLY A 249 -2.54 -15.11 16.33
N PRO A 250 -1.79 -16.17 16.70
CA PRO A 250 -1.74 -17.43 15.95
C PRO A 250 -3.07 -18.19 15.87
N LEU A 251 -4.15 -17.65 16.42
CA LEU A 251 -5.50 -18.26 16.47
C LEU A 251 -6.55 -17.54 15.61
N GLU A 252 -6.18 -16.48 14.84
CA GLU A 252 -7.11 -15.73 13.98
C GLU A 252 -6.80 -15.88 12.47
N ALA A 253 -6.03 -16.91 12.09
CA ALA A 253 -5.70 -17.23 10.71
C ALA A 253 -6.54 -18.41 10.20
#